data_05e999b0aa47c9b9217e3a6e5cb97f01
#
_entry.id   05e999b0aa47c9b9217e3a6e5cb97f01
#
_cell.length_a   1.000
_cell.length_b   1.000
_cell.length_c   1.000
_cell.angle_alpha   90.00
_cell.angle_beta   90.00
_cell.angle_gamma   90.00
#
_symmetry.space_group_name_H-M   'P 1'
#
loop_
_entity.id
_entity.type
_entity.pdbx_description
1 polymer ?
#
loop_
_entity_poly.entity_id
_entity_poly.type
_entity_poly.pdbx_seq_one_letter_code
_entity_poly.pdbx_strand_id
1 'polypeptide(L)'
;MKVVVDTNVLVTALLFGGIPGRFVALWKNNHITPLVSADIMAEYLRVLAYPKFRLTGEEISHLLMHEILPWFETVATPESARFVPADPADDKFIWCALAGGAECIISGDDHLLACAACPVSVLTPTAFLEKCIDPAK
;
A
#
# COMPACT_ATOMS: atom_id res chain seq x y z
N MET A 1 -6.92 -2.92 -12.07
CA MET A 1 -5.51 -3.21 -11.78
C MET A 1 -5.31 -3.40 -10.29
N LYS A 2 -4.75 -4.53 -9.88
CA LYS A 2 -4.52 -4.83 -8.46
C LYS A 2 -3.12 -4.39 -8.06
N VAL A 3 -3.03 -3.72 -6.91
CA VAL A 3 -1.76 -3.18 -6.40
C VAL A 3 -1.68 -3.40 -4.89
N VAL A 4 -0.47 -3.37 -4.35
CA VAL A 4 -0.26 -3.33 -2.90
C VAL A 4 0.36 -1.98 -2.55
N VAL A 5 -0.18 -1.31 -1.55
CA VAL A 5 0.27 0.02 -1.14
C VAL A 5 1.03 -0.07 0.18
N ASP A 6 2.29 0.35 0.16
CA ASP A 6 3.12 0.40 1.36
C ASP A 6 2.50 1.36 2.38
N THR A 7 2.73 1.07 3.65
CA THR A 7 2.12 1.81 4.76
C THR A 7 2.36 3.31 4.68
N ASN A 8 3.60 3.73 4.43
CA ASN A 8 3.91 5.16 4.38
C ASN A 8 3.21 5.86 3.22
N VAL A 9 3.07 5.20 2.09
CA VAL A 9 2.32 5.75 0.95
C VAL A 9 0.85 5.89 1.30
N LEU A 10 0.26 4.88 1.95
CA LEU A 10 -1.13 4.94 2.37
C LEU A 10 -1.37 6.09 3.34
N VAL A 11 -0.55 6.20 4.37
CA VAL A 11 -0.70 7.24 5.39
C VAL A 11 -0.58 8.62 4.77
N THR A 12 0.40 8.82 3.90
CA THR A 12 0.57 10.10 3.22
C THR A 12 -0.62 10.42 2.32
N ALA A 13 -1.14 9.42 1.61
CA ALA A 13 -2.31 9.59 0.75
C ALA A 13 -3.53 10.04 1.54
N LEU A 14 -3.76 9.43 2.70
CA LEU A 14 -4.95 9.74 3.50
C LEU A 14 -4.85 11.04 4.28
N LEU A 15 -3.66 11.39 4.78
CA LEU A 15 -3.51 12.49 5.73
C LEU A 15 -2.92 13.77 5.11
N PHE A 16 -2.09 13.64 4.10
CA PHE A 16 -1.31 14.79 3.61
C PHE A 16 -1.59 15.15 2.15
N GLY A 17 -2.17 14.26 1.39
CA GLY A 17 -2.44 14.53 -0.02
C GLY A 17 -1.20 14.49 -0.89
N GLY A 18 -0.99 15.50 -1.73
CA GLY A 18 0.11 15.52 -2.69
C GLY A 18 -0.01 14.44 -3.76
N ILE A 19 1.12 13.99 -4.30
CA ILE A 19 1.12 12.92 -5.30
C ILE A 19 0.51 11.62 -4.74
N PRO A 20 0.89 11.15 -3.54
CA PRO A 20 0.22 9.96 -2.98
C PRO A 20 -1.29 10.15 -2.80
N GLY A 21 -1.75 11.37 -2.53
CA GLY A 21 -3.18 11.64 -2.38
C GLY A 21 -4.01 11.34 -3.63
N ARG A 22 -3.38 11.33 -4.80
CA ARG A 22 -4.06 10.98 -6.05
C ARG A 22 -4.54 9.52 -6.06
N PHE A 23 -3.90 8.65 -5.27
CA PHE A 23 -4.29 7.25 -5.20
C PHE A 23 -5.67 7.07 -4.59
N VAL A 24 -6.07 7.93 -3.66
CA VAL A 24 -7.40 7.83 -3.03
C VAL A 24 -8.49 7.91 -4.11
N ALA A 25 -8.40 8.88 -5.01
CA ALA A 25 -9.35 8.99 -6.11
C ALA A 25 -9.29 7.78 -7.03
N LEU A 26 -8.09 7.24 -7.28
CA LEU A 26 -7.93 6.09 -8.16
C LEU A 26 -8.63 4.85 -7.61
N TRP A 27 -8.50 4.57 -6.30
CA TRP A 27 -9.18 3.39 -5.78
C TRP A 27 -10.69 3.60 -5.59
N LYS A 28 -11.12 4.82 -5.29
CA LYS A 28 -12.54 5.11 -5.18
C LYS A 28 -13.26 5.07 -6.54
N ASN A 29 -12.54 5.32 -7.62
CA ASN A 29 -13.07 5.24 -8.98
C ASN A 29 -12.82 3.87 -9.63
N ASN A 30 -12.31 2.91 -8.87
CA ASN A 30 -12.02 1.55 -9.35
C ASN A 30 -10.98 1.48 -10.48
N HIS A 31 -10.13 2.48 -10.61
CA HIS A 31 -8.98 2.42 -11.53
C HIS A 31 -7.92 1.47 -10.99
N ILE A 32 -7.79 1.40 -9.68
CA ILE A 32 -6.93 0.43 -9.01
C ILE A 32 -7.73 -0.26 -7.91
N THR A 33 -7.33 -1.48 -7.58
CA THR A 33 -7.88 -2.22 -6.44
C THR A 33 -6.72 -2.53 -5.50
N PRO A 34 -6.57 -1.79 -4.40
CA PRO A 34 -5.52 -2.10 -3.45
C PRO A 34 -5.83 -3.41 -2.72
N LEU A 35 -4.81 -4.24 -2.58
CA LEU A 35 -4.91 -5.50 -1.84
C LEU A 35 -4.37 -5.29 -0.43
N VAL A 36 -4.96 -5.98 0.53
CA VAL A 36 -4.53 -5.89 1.92
C VAL A 36 -4.64 -7.26 2.59
N SER A 37 -3.61 -7.62 3.35
CA SER A 37 -3.66 -8.79 4.22
C SER A 37 -3.92 -8.34 5.65
N ALA A 38 -4.20 -9.30 6.54
CA ALA A 38 -4.40 -8.99 7.96
C ALA A 38 -3.17 -8.30 8.56
N ASP A 39 -1.97 -8.76 8.20
CA ASP A 39 -0.72 -8.19 8.72
C ASP A 39 -0.51 -6.76 8.22
N ILE A 40 -0.80 -6.50 6.95
CA ILE A 40 -0.68 -5.16 6.39
C ILE A 40 -1.72 -4.23 7.05
N MET A 41 -2.95 -4.69 7.19
CA MET A 41 -3.99 -3.88 7.84
C MET A 41 -3.61 -3.54 9.27
N ALA A 42 -3.05 -4.49 10.02
CA ALA A 42 -2.59 -4.24 11.38
C ALA A 42 -1.50 -3.15 11.40
N GLU A 43 -0.60 -3.17 10.44
CA GLU A 43 0.44 -2.14 10.34
C GLU A 43 -0.15 -0.77 9.98
N TYR A 44 -1.09 -0.72 9.03
CA TYR A 44 -1.75 0.53 8.67
C TYR A 44 -2.37 1.19 9.92
N LEU A 45 -3.13 0.39 10.69
CA LEU A 45 -3.81 0.92 11.89
C LEU A 45 -2.81 1.32 12.96
N ARG A 46 -1.73 0.56 13.15
CA ARG A 46 -0.71 0.88 14.13
C ARG A 46 -0.02 2.20 13.79
N VAL A 47 0.33 2.41 12.53
CA VAL A 47 1.03 3.63 12.10
C VAL A 47 0.10 4.84 12.17
N LEU A 48 -1.17 4.69 11.77
CA LEU A 48 -2.15 5.76 11.88
C LEU A 48 -2.35 6.21 13.33
N ALA A 49 -2.13 5.31 14.29
CA ALA A 49 -2.25 5.62 15.71
C ALA A 49 -1.01 6.28 16.31
N TYR A 50 0.03 6.53 15.52
CA TYR A 50 1.23 7.20 16.06
C TYR A 50 0.87 8.59 16.57
N PRO A 51 1.38 8.99 17.76
CA PRO A 51 1.04 10.28 18.36
C PRO A 51 1.31 11.49 17.47
N LYS A 52 2.29 11.40 16.58
CA LYS A 52 2.63 12.52 15.70
C LYS A 52 1.50 12.91 14.74
N PHE A 53 0.58 12.00 14.46
CA PHE A 53 -0.55 12.28 13.56
C PHE A 53 -1.75 12.86 14.29
N ARG A 54 -1.77 12.75 15.62
CA ARG A 54 -2.82 13.33 16.48
C ARG A 54 -4.24 12.92 16.10
N LEU A 55 -4.41 11.70 15.62
CA LEU A 55 -5.72 11.17 15.28
C LEU A 55 -6.36 10.55 16.51
N THR A 56 -7.66 10.79 16.68
CA THR A 56 -8.46 10.10 17.70
C THR A 56 -8.81 8.69 17.20
N GLY A 57 -9.23 7.82 18.10
CA GLY A 57 -9.73 6.51 17.70
C GLY A 57 -10.92 6.60 16.75
N GLU A 58 -11.79 7.60 16.96
CA GLU A 58 -12.93 7.82 16.06
C GLU A 58 -12.49 8.23 14.66
N GLU A 59 -11.47 9.09 14.56
CA GLU A 59 -10.93 9.50 13.27
C GLU A 59 -10.29 8.34 12.53
N ILE A 60 -9.53 7.49 13.23
CA ILE A 60 -8.92 6.30 12.64
C ILE A 60 -10.02 5.35 12.16
N SER A 61 -11.05 5.13 12.97
CA SER A 61 -12.18 4.29 12.60
C SER A 61 -12.89 4.82 11.37
N HIS A 62 -13.06 6.13 11.28
CA HIS A 62 -13.68 6.77 10.11
C HIS A 62 -12.85 6.50 8.85
N LEU A 63 -11.53 6.68 8.92
CA LEU A 63 -10.64 6.39 7.78
C LEU A 63 -10.76 4.94 7.35
N LEU A 64 -10.75 4.02 8.31
CA LEU A 64 -10.87 2.60 8.02
C LEU A 64 -12.19 2.27 7.32
N MET A 65 -13.30 2.76 7.87
CA MET A 65 -14.64 2.38 7.40
C MET A 65 -15.04 3.06 6.11
N HIS A 66 -14.52 4.24 5.82
CA HIS A 66 -14.95 5.04 4.68
C HIS A 66 -13.91 5.19 3.58
N GLU A 67 -12.62 5.15 3.94
CA GLU A 67 -11.55 5.38 2.97
C GLU A 67 -10.82 4.10 2.56
N ILE A 68 -10.85 3.05 3.36
CA ILE A 68 -10.09 1.83 3.13
C ILE A 68 -11.00 0.63 2.82
N LEU A 69 -11.77 0.18 3.81
CA LEU A 69 -12.51 -1.08 3.70
C LEU A 69 -13.43 -1.20 2.48
N PRO A 70 -14.18 -0.16 2.09
CA PRO A 70 -15.08 -0.30 0.93
C PRO A 70 -14.36 -0.55 -0.39
N TRP A 71 -13.06 -0.21 -0.47
CA TRP A 71 -12.33 -0.16 -1.72
C TRP A 71 -11.21 -1.17 -1.84
N PHE A 72 -10.71 -1.68 -0.70
CA PHE A 72 -9.59 -2.61 -0.67
C PHE A 72 -10.08 -4.04 -0.72
N GLU A 73 -9.33 -4.91 -1.40
CA GLU A 73 -9.63 -6.34 -1.44
C GLU A 73 -8.76 -7.05 -0.42
N THR A 74 -9.39 -7.85 0.44
CA THR A 74 -8.69 -8.62 1.47
C THR A 74 -8.12 -9.90 0.88
N VAL A 75 -6.86 -10.19 1.19
CA VAL A 75 -6.15 -11.37 0.70
C VAL A 75 -5.61 -12.16 1.89
N ALA A 76 -5.84 -13.46 1.90
CA ALA A 76 -5.24 -14.35 2.88
C ALA A 76 -3.81 -14.68 2.43
N THR A 77 -2.83 -14.42 3.30
CA THR A 77 -1.43 -14.64 2.96
C THR A 77 -0.76 -15.52 4.01
N PRO A 78 -0.44 -16.76 3.68
CA PRO A 78 0.41 -17.55 4.55
C PRO A 78 1.82 -16.98 4.55
N GLU A 79 2.57 -17.19 5.64
CA GLU A 79 3.97 -16.81 5.68
C GLU A 79 4.72 -17.55 4.59
N SER A 80 5.59 -16.88 3.89
CA SER A 80 6.28 -17.40 2.72
C SER A 80 7.77 -17.07 2.79
N ALA A 81 8.46 -17.13 1.65
CA ALA A 81 9.89 -16.90 1.57
C ALA A 81 10.30 -15.48 1.95
N ARG A 82 11.51 -15.32 2.42
CA ARG A 82 12.08 -14.01 2.74
C ARG A 82 12.63 -13.36 1.47
N PHE A 83 12.27 -12.12 1.23
CA PHE A 83 12.69 -11.39 0.03
C PHE A 83 13.47 -10.11 0.34
N VAL A 84 13.25 -9.50 1.50
CA VAL A 84 13.87 -8.23 1.87
C VAL A 84 14.81 -8.44 3.05
N PRO A 85 16.08 -8.84 2.82
CA PRO A 85 16.98 -9.15 3.92
C PRO A 85 17.26 -7.96 4.86
N ALA A 86 17.25 -6.76 4.31
CA ALA A 86 17.51 -5.55 5.08
C ALA A 86 16.36 -5.20 6.03
N ASP A 87 15.13 -5.59 5.66
CA ASP A 87 13.96 -5.36 6.49
C ASP A 87 12.94 -6.47 6.26
N PRO A 88 13.08 -7.59 6.99
CA PRO A 88 12.14 -8.71 6.83
C PRO A 88 10.68 -8.37 7.12
N ALA A 89 10.42 -7.30 7.88
CA ALA A 89 9.05 -6.86 8.14
C ALA A 89 8.33 -6.40 6.87
N ASP A 90 9.07 -6.06 5.81
CA ASP A 90 8.47 -5.65 4.54
C ASP A 90 8.07 -6.83 3.65
N ASP A 91 8.46 -8.05 4.00
CA ASP A 91 8.10 -9.24 3.24
C ASP A 91 6.59 -9.42 3.11
N LYS A 92 5.82 -8.96 4.09
CA LYS A 92 4.36 -9.08 4.05
C LYS A 92 3.73 -8.40 2.85
N PHE A 93 4.32 -7.32 2.36
CA PHE A 93 3.82 -6.64 1.15
C PHE A 93 4.03 -7.51 -0.09
N ILE A 94 5.18 -8.17 -0.17
CA ILE A 94 5.47 -9.09 -1.27
C ILE A 94 4.57 -10.31 -1.22
N TRP A 95 4.38 -10.89 -0.03
CA TRP A 95 3.48 -12.05 0.14
C TRP A 95 2.06 -11.71 -0.29
N CYS A 96 1.57 -10.54 0.08
CA CYS A 96 0.24 -10.09 -0.29
C CYS A 96 0.12 -9.93 -1.81
N ALA A 97 1.12 -9.31 -2.43
CA ALA A 97 1.14 -9.10 -3.87
C ALA A 97 1.12 -10.43 -4.63
N LEU A 98 1.91 -11.39 -4.18
CA LEU A 98 1.94 -12.72 -4.81
C LEU A 98 0.63 -13.47 -4.64
N ALA A 99 0.10 -13.50 -3.42
CA ALA A 99 -1.12 -14.25 -3.12
C ALA A 99 -2.34 -13.66 -3.83
N GLY A 100 -2.40 -12.34 -3.96
CA GLY A 100 -3.53 -11.66 -4.58
C GLY A 100 -3.37 -11.34 -6.06
N GLY A 101 -2.21 -11.64 -6.63
CA GLY A 101 -1.98 -11.38 -8.04
C GLY A 101 -1.83 -9.88 -8.37
N ALA A 102 -1.19 -9.12 -7.48
CA ALA A 102 -0.97 -7.71 -7.73
C ALA A 102 0.04 -7.50 -8.86
N GLU A 103 -0.17 -6.45 -9.64
CA GLU A 103 0.74 -6.08 -10.72
C GLU A 103 1.99 -5.38 -10.20
N CYS A 104 1.87 -4.65 -9.09
CA CYS A 104 3.01 -4.00 -8.49
C CYS A 104 2.75 -3.65 -7.02
N ILE A 105 3.83 -3.27 -6.34
CA ILE A 105 3.81 -2.69 -5.00
C ILE A 105 4.19 -1.22 -5.15
N ILE A 106 3.42 -0.34 -4.53
CA ILE A 106 3.67 1.10 -4.57
C ILE A 106 4.34 1.50 -3.26
N SER A 107 5.59 1.92 -3.33
CA SER A 107 6.40 2.20 -2.14
C SER A 107 7.45 3.27 -2.42
N GLY A 108 7.77 4.04 -1.39
CA GLY A 108 8.93 4.93 -1.40
C GLY A 108 10.09 4.39 -0.58
N ASP A 109 9.97 3.16 -0.06
CA ASP A 109 10.99 2.56 0.81
C ASP A 109 12.16 2.04 -0.01
N ASP A 110 13.37 2.51 0.33
CA ASP A 110 14.58 2.15 -0.41
C ASP A 110 14.87 0.65 -0.36
N HIS A 111 14.54 -0.02 0.75
CA HIS A 111 14.78 -1.46 0.88
C HIS A 111 13.90 -2.26 -0.07
N LEU A 112 12.64 -1.88 -0.24
CA LEU A 112 11.76 -2.53 -1.19
C LEU A 112 12.14 -2.18 -2.63
N LEU A 113 12.41 -0.92 -2.90
CA LEU A 113 12.79 -0.47 -4.25
C LEU A 113 14.07 -1.12 -4.73
N ALA A 114 15.02 -1.37 -3.82
CA ALA A 114 16.32 -1.97 -4.14
C ALA A 114 16.31 -3.50 -4.08
N CYS A 115 15.19 -4.12 -3.76
CA CYS A 115 15.12 -5.58 -3.57
C CYS A 115 15.21 -6.31 -4.92
N ALA A 116 16.41 -6.78 -5.25
CA ALA A 116 16.64 -7.48 -6.51
C ALA A 116 15.93 -8.83 -6.60
N ALA A 117 15.66 -9.45 -5.47
CA ALA A 117 15.00 -10.76 -5.42
C ALA A 117 13.47 -10.66 -5.43
N CYS A 118 12.92 -9.45 -5.45
CA CYS A 118 11.47 -9.26 -5.40
C CYS A 118 10.82 -9.73 -6.70
N PRO A 119 9.89 -10.68 -6.63
CA PRO A 119 9.24 -11.21 -7.83
C PRO A 119 8.14 -10.30 -8.39
N VAL A 120 7.85 -9.19 -7.73
CA VAL A 120 6.83 -8.24 -8.13
C VAL A 120 7.49 -6.89 -8.33
N SER A 121 7.08 -6.13 -9.33
CA SER A 121 7.59 -4.78 -9.55
C SER A 121 7.29 -3.87 -8.37
N VAL A 122 8.27 -3.09 -7.94
CA VAL A 122 8.08 -2.07 -6.91
C VAL A 122 8.27 -0.72 -7.56
N LEU A 123 7.26 0.13 -7.48
CA LEU A 123 7.28 1.45 -8.11
C LEU A 123 7.03 2.53 -7.06
N THR A 124 7.68 3.68 -7.24
CA THR A 124 7.33 4.85 -6.44
C THR A 124 5.96 5.35 -6.87
N PRO A 125 5.26 6.14 -6.02
CA PRO A 125 3.99 6.74 -6.42
C PRO A 125 4.08 7.50 -7.74
N THR A 126 5.10 8.31 -7.92
CA THR A 126 5.29 9.07 -9.16
C THR A 126 5.49 8.16 -10.36
N ALA A 127 6.36 7.15 -10.24
CA ALA A 127 6.62 6.22 -11.32
C ALA A 127 5.36 5.44 -11.71
N PHE A 128 4.57 5.02 -10.73
CA PHE A 128 3.33 4.31 -10.99
C PHE A 128 2.35 5.17 -11.79
N LEU A 129 2.15 6.42 -11.35
CA LEU A 129 1.23 7.32 -12.04
C LEU A 129 1.66 7.59 -13.48
N GLU A 130 2.95 7.80 -13.70
CA GLU A 130 3.47 8.07 -15.03
C GLU A 130 3.33 6.86 -15.95
N LYS A 131 3.67 5.66 -15.47
CA LYS A 131 3.70 4.46 -16.31
C LYS A 131 2.35 3.81 -16.50
N CYS A 132 1.50 3.85 -15.50
CA CYS A 132 0.31 3.01 -15.48
C CYS A 132 -0.99 3.79 -15.63
N ILE A 133 -1.02 5.05 -15.19
CA ILE A 133 -2.25 5.84 -15.13
C ILE A 133 -2.26 6.96 -16.16
N ASP A 134 -1.12 7.58 -16.43
CA ASP A 134 -1.01 8.70 -17.37
C ASP A 134 -0.17 8.33 -18.60
N PRO A 135 -0.46 7.23 -19.27
CA PRO A 135 0.40 6.78 -20.37
C PRO A 135 0.34 7.70 -21.58
N ALA A 136 -0.68 8.53 -21.68
CA ALA A 136 -0.86 9.42 -22.82
C ALA A 136 -0.11 10.74 -22.70
N LYS A 137 0.55 10.94 -21.59
CA LYS A 137 1.26 12.19 -21.38
C LYS A 137 2.46 12.34 -22.27
#